data_998fa4e4eba096808ebad54d67e7dd98
#
_entry.id   998fa4e4eba096808ebad54d67e7dd98
#
_cell.length_a   1.000
_cell.length_b   1.000
_cell.length_c   1.000
_cell.angle_alpha   90.00
_cell.angle_beta   90.00
_cell.angle_gamma   90.00
#
_symmetry.space_group_name_H-M   'P 1'
#
loop_
_entity.id
_entity.type
_entity.pdbx_description
1 polymer ?
#
loop_
_entity_poly.entity_id
_entity_poly.type
_entity_poly.pdbx_seq_one_letter_code
_entity_poly.pdbx_strand_id
1 'polypeptide(L)'
;MVHTLTHFYSKDKPTAGKDWFDMPRAELTPELKRDLQILRMRSVLDPKRHYKKENGKAQPPKYLQVGTVVEGPTEFFSNRITKKNQRKTFVEEALAVEQEARRLRSKYNEIQSNKQSGKRTYYQKLRAKRQGKKNT
;
A
#
# COMPACT_ATOMS: atom_id res chain seq x y z
N MET A 1 -24.09 -17.83 -45.92
CA MET A 1 -24.04 -18.35 -44.54
C MET A 1 -23.25 -17.35 -43.72
N VAL A 2 -23.95 -16.56 -42.92
CA VAL A 2 -23.31 -15.54 -42.05
C VAL A 2 -23.14 -16.17 -40.68
N HIS A 3 -21.90 -16.51 -40.32
CA HIS A 3 -21.57 -16.96 -38.97
C HIS A 3 -21.64 -15.75 -38.02
N THR A 4 -22.76 -15.63 -37.34
CA THR A 4 -22.91 -14.75 -36.16
C THR A 4 -22.03 -15.30 -35.03
N LEU A 5 -20.86 -14.70 -34.84
CA LEU A 5 -20.06 -14.90 -33.64
C LEU A 5 -20.85 -14.32 -32.47
N THR A 6 -21.59 -15.15 -31.77
CA THR A 6 -22.15 -14.82 -30.47
C THR A 6 -21.00 -14.67 -29.49
N HIS A 7 -20.62 -13.44 -29.27
CA HIS A 7 -19.69 -13.06 -28.20
C HIS A 7 -20.39 -13.42 -26.87
N PHE A 8 -20.05 -14.58 -26.33
CA PHE A 8 -20.43 -14.93 -24.96
C PHE A 8 -19.81 -13.93 -24.01
N TYR A 9 -20.53 -12.88 -23.69
CA TYR A 9 -20.24 -12.05 -22.51
C TYR A 9 -20.30 -12.99 -21.30
N SER A 10 -19.17 -13.40 -20.81
CA SER A 10 -19.04 -14.06 -19.52
C SER A 10 -19.63 -13.11 -18.48
N LYS A 11 -20.91 -13.28 -18.14
CA LYS A 11 -21.51 -12.59 -17.00
C LYS A 11 -20.68 -12.94 -15.79
N ASP A 12 -20.00 -11.96 -15.24
CA ASP A 12 -19.22 -12.15 -14.01
C ASP A 12 -20.15 -12.80 -12.97
N LYS A 13 -19.73 -13.94 -12.47
CA LYS A 13 -20.51 -14.68 -11.47
C LYS A 13 -20.66 -13.81 -10.22
N PRO A 14 -21.82 -13.86 -9.53
CA PRO A 14 -22.04 -13.07 -8.30
C PRO A 14 -21.14 -13.51 -7.14
N THR A 15 -20.69 -14.77 -7.17
CA THR A 15 -19.78 -15.36 -6.15
C THR A 15 -18.62 -16.07 -6.83
N ALA A 16 -17.55 -16.29 -6.06
CA ALA A 16 -16.36 -17.02 -6.50
C ALA A 16 -16.60 -18.54 -6.66
N GLY A 17 -17.72 -19.05 -6.17
CA GLY A 17 -18.09 -20.48 -6.19
C GLY A 17 -17.81 -21.20 -4.89
N LYS A 18 -18.31 -22.44 -4.80
CA LYS A 18 -18.25 -23.28 -3.58
C LYS A 18 -16.84 -23.57 -3.10
N ASP A 19 -15.88 -23.70 -4.01
CA ASP A 19 -14.47 -23.96 -3.68
C ASP A 19 -13.83 -22.78 -2.90
N TRP A 20 -14.41 -21.59 -3.00
CA TRP A 20 -14.02 -20.38 -2.33
C TRP A 20 -15.07 -19.87 -1.33
N PHE A 21 -15.82 -20.79 -0.73
CA PHE A 21 -16.86 -20.51 0.26
C PHE A 21 -17.87 -19.44 -0.21
N ASP A 22 -18.21 -19.46 -1.49
CA ASP A 22 -19.13 -18.51 -2.14
C ASP A 22 -18.79 -17.04 -1.84
N MET A 23 -17.48 -16.71 -1.79
CA MET A 23 -17.00 -15.35 -1.55
C MET A 23 -17.72 -14.36 -2.48
N PRO A 24 -18.30 -13.28 -1.94
CA PRO A 24 -19.09 -12.32 -2.72
C PRO A 24 -18.22 -11.48 -3.65
N ARG A 25 -18.84 -10.92 -4.67
CA ARG A 25 -18.21 -9.95 -5.56
C ARG A 25 -17.82 -8.70 -4.77
N ALA A 26 -16.62 -8.18 -5.03
CA ALA A 26 -16.09 -7.00 -4.35
C ALA A 26 -16.86 -5.73 -4.74
N GLU A 27 -17.49 -5.09 -3.77
CA GLU A 27 -18.00 -3.72 -3.90
C GLU A 27 -16.91 -2.74 -3.51
N LEU A 28 -16.35 -2.06 -4.50
CA LEU A 28 -15.21 -1.15 -4.30
C LEU A 28 -15.65 0.18 -3.70
N THR A 29 -15.87 0.20 -2.40
CA THR A 29 -16.04 1.45 -1.65
C THR A 29 -14.74 2.27 -1.65
N PRO A 30 -14.78 3.60 -1.44
CA PRO A 30 -13.59 4.43 -1.36
C PRO A 30 -12.66 4.01 -0.21
N GLU A 31 -13.19 3.52 0.89
CA GLU A 31 -12.43 3.00 2.05
C GLU A 31 -11.68 1.73 1.64
N LEU A 32 -12.37 0.77 1.07
CA LEU A 32 -11.78 -0.48 0.60
C LEU A 32 -10.68 -0.25 -0.45
N LYS A 33 -10.85 0.73 -1.34
CA LYS A 33 -9.79 1.11 -2.30
C LYS A 33 -8.53 1.60 -1.59
N ARG A 34 -8.66 2.38 -0.52
CA ARG A 34 -7.52 2.86 0.29
C ARG A 34 -6.84 1.69 1.00
N ASP A 35 -7.59 0.78 1.59
CA ASP A 35 -7.05 -0.40 2.26
C ASP A 35 -6.29 -1.30 1.27
N LEU A 36 -6.83 -1.54 0.07
CA LEU A 36 -6.14 -2.27 -0.98
C LEU A 36 -4.84 -1.57 -1.45
N GLN A 37 -4.82 -0.24 -1.50
CA GLN A 37 -3.60 0.52 -1.80
C GLN A 37 -2.54 0.32 -0.71
N ILE A 38 -2.93 0.34 0.57
CA ILE A 38 -2.02 0.11 1.70
C ILE A 38 -1.44 -1.30 1.64
N LEU A 39 -2.28 -2.32 1.40
CA LEU A 39 -1.80 -3.69 1.23
C LEU A 39 -0.76 -3.84 0.11
N ARG A 40 -0.90 -3.10 -0.97
CA ARG A 40 0.10 -3.08 -2.05
C ARG A 40 1.40 -2.38 -1.66
N MET A 41 1.30 -1.37 -0.81
CA MET A 41 2.47 -0.63 -0.31
C MET A 41 3.12 -1.30 0.92
N ARG A 42 2.67 -2.49 1.33
CA ARG A 42 3.16 -3.20 2.52
C ARG A 42 4.68 -3.33 2.59
N SER A 43 5.35 -3.51 1.45
CA SER A 43 6.81 -3.57 1.39
C SER A 43 7.50 -2.25 1.76
N VAL A 44 6.82 -1.12 1.56
CA VAL A 44 7.31 0.22 1.94
C VAL A 44 6.97 0.51 3.39
N LEU A 45 5.78 0.09 3.83
CA LEU A 45 5.31 0.28 5.21
C LEU A 45 6.10 -0.58 6.21
N ASP A 46 6.41 -1.83 5.86
CA ASP A 46 7.21 -2.73 6.69
C ASP A 46 8.43 -3.26 5.92
N PRO A 47 9.55 -2.53 5.90
CA PRO A 47 10.77 -2.94 5.21
C PRO A 47 11.54 -4.05 5.93
N LYS A 48 11.20 -4.38 7.18
CA LYS A 48 11.84 -5.48 7.91
C LYS A 48 11.41 -6.85 7.36
N ARG A 49 10.26 -6.91 6.71
CA ARG A 49 9.70 -8.12 6.12
C ARG A 49 9.87 -8.11 4.61
N HIS A 50 10.35 -9.21 4.07
CA HIS A 50 10.43 -9.37 2.62
C HIS A 50 9.07 -9.80 2.06
N TYR A 51 8.52 -9.00 1.15
CA TYR A 51 7.28 -9.32 0.44
C TYR A 51 7.58 -9.59 -1.03
N LYS A 52 7.07 -10.70 -1.55
CA LYS A 52 7.14 -11.00 -2.97
C LYS A 52 6.44 -9.90 -3.77
N LYS A 53 7.12 -9.35 -4.77
CA LYS A 53 6.53 -8.36 -5.66
C LYS A 53 5.46 -9.00 -6.54
N GLU A 54 4.31 -8.39 -6.60
CA GLU A 54 3.26 -8.78 -7.54
C GLU A 54 3.62 -8.25 -8.92
N ASN A 55 3.77 -9.17 -9.89
CA ASN A 55 4.01 -8.81 -11.28
C ASN A 55 2.66 -8.43 -11.91
N GLY A 56 2.50 -7.16 -12.29
CA GLY A 56 1.34 -6.73 -13.06
C GLY A 56 0.78 -5.37 -12.66
N LYS A 57 -0.20 -4.92 -13.45
CA LYS A 57 -0.95 -3.69 -13.18
C LYS A 57 -1.81 -3.87 -11.93
N ALA A 58 -1.97 -2.79 -11.18
CA ALA A 58 -2.80 -2.72 -10.00
C ALA A 58 -4.28 -2.93 -10.35
N GLN A 59 -4.73 -4.16 -10.40
CA GLN A 59 -6.16 -4.46 -10.54
C GLN A 59 -6.73 -4.88 -9.19
N PRO A 60 -7.90 -4.33 -8.80
CA PRO A 60 -8.58 -4.80 -7.61
C PRO A 60 -9.08 -6.24 -7.81
N PRO A 61 -9.11 -7.06 -6.74
CA PRO A 61 -9.65 -8.41 -6.82
C PRO A 61 -11.14 -8.37 -7.20
N LYS A 62 -11.58 -9.35 -8.00
CA LYS A 62 -12.99 -9.47 -8.40
C LYS A 62 -13.89 -9.86 -7.22
N TYR A 63 -13.38 -10.72 -6.35
CA TYR A 63 -14.08 -11.25 -5.18
C TYR A 63 -13.29 -10.90 -3.93
N LEU A 64 -13.97 -10.47 -2.90
CA LEU A 64 -13.34 -10.00 -1.66
C LEU A 64 -14.35 -10.05 -0.53
N GLN A 65 -13.86 -10.41 0.65
CA GLN A 65 -14.61 -10.33 1.90
C GLN A 65 -13.76 -9.60 2.95
N VAL A 66 -14.36 -8.65 3.63
CA VAL A 66 -13.75 -7.98 4.79
C VAL A 66 -14.14 -8.75 6.04
N GLY A 67 -13.14 -9.09 6.84
CA GLY A 67 -13.34 -9.83 8.09
C GLY A 67 -12.35 -9.37 9.15
N THR A 68 -12.59 -9.82 10.39
CA THR A 68 -11.68 -9.62 11.52
C THR A 68 -11.03 -10.94 11.87
N VAL A 69 -9.77 -10.87 12.35
CA VAL A 69 -9.08 -12.05 12.86
C VAL A 69 -9.68 -12.44 14.21
N VAL A 70 -10.20 -13.67 14.29
CA VAL A 70 -10.66 -14.28 15.56
C VAL A 70 -9.58 -15.25 16.00
N GLU A 71 -8.95 -14.96 17.13
CA GLU A 71 -7.88 -15.77 17.68
C GLU A 71 -8.41 -17.09 18.23
N GLY A 72 -7.74 -18.19 17.90
CA GLY A 72 -8.03 -19.50 18.49
C GLY A 72 -7.52 -19.60 19.94
N PRO A 73 -8.03 -20.55 20.74
CA PRO A 73 -7.61 -20.72 22.12
C PRO A 73 -6.12 -21.10 22.27
N THR A 74 -5.52 -21.70 21.26
CA THR A 74 -4.10 -22.09 21.22
C THR A 74 -3.17 -20.94 20.88
N GLU A 75 -3.65 -19.87 20.25
CA GLU A 75 -2.86 -18.72 19.78
C GLU A 75 -2.89 -17.53 20.73
N PHE A 76 -3.43 -17.73 21.93
CA PHE A 76 -3.74 -16.69 22.90
C PHE A 76 -2.56 -15.76 23.22
N PHE A 77 -1.33 -16.26 23.29
CA PHE A 77 -0.16 -15.45 23.65
C PHE A 77 0.63 -14.91 22.46
N SER A 78 0.61 -15.60 21.33
CA SER A 78 1.45 -15.25 20.17
C SER A 78 0.83 -14.22 19.26
N ASN A 79 -0.49 -14.27 19.05
CA ASN A 79 -1.18 -13.44 18.06
C ASN A 79 -2.24 -12.50 18.65
N ARG A 80 -2.34 -12.42 19.97
CA ARG A 80 -3.35 -11.59 20.61
C ARG A 80 -3.08 -10.11 20.42
N ILE A 81 -3.97 -9.45 19.70
CA ILE A 81 -4.01 -8.00 19.61
C ILE A 81 -4.92 -7.47 20.71
N THR A 82 -4.37 -6.63 21.60
CA THR A 82 -5.19 -6.00 22.65
C THR A 82 -6.24 -5.09 22.02
N LYS A 83 -7.43 -4.98 22.65
CA LYS A 83 -8.52 -4.11 22.15
C LYS A 83 -8.08 -2.67 21.91
N LYS A 84 -7.11 -2.17 22.67
CA LYS A 84 -6.52 -0.84 22.51
C LYS A 84 -5.79 -0.68 21.16
N ASN A 85 -5.14 -1.73 20.70
CA ASN A 85 -4.35 -1.73 19.47
C ASN A 85 -5.14 -2.21 18.24
N GLN A 86 -6.33 -2.77 18.46
CA GLN A 86 -7.20 -3.23 17.40
C GLN A 86 -7.76 -2.02 16.64
N ARG A 87 -7.51 -1.96 15.36
CA ARG A 87 -8.02 -0.91 14.47
C ARG A 87 -9.07 -1.49 13.51
N LYS A 88 -9.99 -0.64 13.06
CA LYS A 88 -11.06 -1.07 12.14
C LYS A 88 -10.59 -1.16 10.69
N THR A 89 -9.66 -0.31 10.29
CA THR A 89 -9.16 -0.22 8.93
C THR A 89 -7.63 -0.29 8.90
N PHE A 90 -7.06 -0.75 7.78
CA PHE A 90 -5.61 -0.76 7.58
C PHE A 90 -5.00 0.65 7.55
N VAL A 91 -5.80 1.64 7.14
CA VAL A 91 -5.38 3.05 7.18
C VAL A 91 -5.11 3.50 8.62
N GLU A 92 -6.04 3.20 9.55
CA GLU A 92 -5.88 3.56 10.97
C GLU A 92 -4.67 2.86 11.60
N GLU A 93 -4.47 1.58 11.26
CA GLU A 93 -3.31 0.82 11.73
C GLU A 93 -2.00 1.42 11.22
N ALA A 94 -1.90 1.69 9.91
CA ALA A 94 -0.72 2.29 9.31
C ALA A 94 -0.41 3.68 9.88
N LEU A 95 -1.44 4.50 10.15
CA LEU A 95 -1.28 5.81 10.78
C LEU A 95 -0.82 5.71 12.22
N ALA A 96 -1.34 4.75 13.00
CA ALA A 96 -0.91 4.53 14.38
C ALA A 96 0.57 4.13 14.45
N VAL A 97 1.01 3.20 13.61
CA VAL A 97 2.40 2.78 13.49
C VAL A 97 3.30 3.95 13.07
N GLU A 98 2.84 4.78 12.11
CA GLU A 98 3.61 5.93 11.65
C GLU A 98 3.72 7.04 12.73
N GLN A 99 2.68 7.26 13.54
CA GLN A 99 2.72 8.22 14.64
C GLN A 99 3.80 7.87 15.66
N GLU A 100 4.00 6.59 15.94
CA GLU A 100 5.04 6.11 16.84
C GLU A 100 6.42 6.13 16.20
N ALA A 101 6.55 5.57 14.99
CA ALA A 101 7.84 5.37 14.34
C ALA A 101 8.36 6.60 13.59
N ARG A 102 7.48 7.50 13.12
CA ARG A 102 7.77 8.70 12.30
C ARG A 102 8.69 8.45 11.10
N ARG A 103 8.72 7.23 10.61
CA ARG A 103 9.68 6.77 9.60
C ARG A 103 9.38 7.31 8.22
N LEU A 104 8.12 7.27 7.79
CA LEU A 104 7.69 7.79 6.49
C LEU A 104 7.90 9.30 6.43
N ARG A 105 7.58 10.01 7.52
CA ARG A 105 7.84 11.45 7.63
C ARG A 105 9.32 11.79 7.53
N SER A 106 10.17 11.03 8.21
CA SER A 106 11.63 11.20 8.14
C SER A 106 12.16 10.98 6.72
N LYS A 107 11.72 9.88 6.08
CA LYS A 107 12.12 9.56 4.71
C LYS A 107 11.61 10.58 3.70
N TYR A 108 10.40 11.06 3.86
CA TYR A 108 9.86 12.13 3.02
C TYR A 108 10.68 13.42 3.15
N ASN A 109 11.02 13.83 4.37
CA ASN A 109 11.85 15.02 4.61
C ASN A 109 13.25 14.88 4.00
N GLU A 110 13.87 13.71 4.08
CA GLU A 110 15.14 13.40 3.42
C GLU A 110 15.05 13.57 1.90
N ILE A 111 14.02 12.98 1.27
CA ILE A 111 13.78 13.11 -0.16
C ILE A 111 13.54 14.57 -0.55
N GLN A 112 12.74 15.31 0.23
CA GLN A 112 12.47 16.72 -0.02
C GLN A 112 13.74 17.57 0.09
N SER A 113 14.55 17.39 1.15
CA SER A 113 15.80 18.13 1.30
C SER A 113 16.76 17.87 0.13
N ASN A 114 16.89 16.62 -0.31
CA ASN A 114 17.73 16.25 -1.44
C ASN A 114 17.22 16.86 -2.76
N LYS A 115 15.89 16.87 -2.99
CA LYS A 115 15.31 17.48 -4.20
C LYS A 115 15.30 19.00 -4.16
N GLN A 116 15.10 19.62 -3.00
CA GLN A 116 15.11 21.09 -2.85
C GLN A 116 16.52 21.66 -3.00
N SER A 117 17.54 20.94 -2.53
CA SER A 117 18.93 21.40 -2.63
C SER A 117 19.44 21.54 -4.08
N GLY A 118 18.77 20.87 -5.04
CA GLY A 118 19.19 20.86 -6.44
C GLY A 118 18.90 22.13 -7.24
N LYS A 119 18.04 23.05 -6.76
CA LYS A 119 17.65 24.22 -7.59
C LYS A 119 18.47 25.48 -7.29
N ARG A 120 18.24 26.13 -6.15
CA ARG A 120 18.85 27.43 -5.82
C ARG A 120 20.13 27.30 -5.00
N THR A 121 20.13 26.48 -3.99
CA THR A 121 21.28 26.28 -3.09
C THR A 121 22.44 25.56 -3.78
N TYR A 122 22.16 24.63 -4.69
CA TYR A 122 23.19 23.99 -5.51
C TYR A 122 23.88 25.01 -6.42
N TYR A 123 23.08 25.84 -7.09
CA TYR A 123 23.61 26.89 -7.96
C TYR A 123 24.43 27.94 -7.20
N GLN A 124 23.99 28.33 -6.03
CA GLN A 124 24.75 29.23 -5.13
C GLN A 124 26.07 28.61 -4.68
N LYS A 125 26.08 27.35 -4.27
CA LYS A 125 27.31 26.62 -3.92
C LYS A 125 28.27 26.50 -5.13
N LEU A 126 27.74 26.20 -6.30
CA LEU A 126 28.53 26.11 -7.51
C LEU A 126 29.15 27.47 -7.90
N ARG A 127 28.38 28.56 -7.77
CA ARG A 127 28.85 29.94 -8.00
C ARG A 127 29.93 30.35 -6.99
N ALA A 128 29.74 30.06 -5.71
CA ALA A 128 30.74 30.31 -4.68
C ALA A 128 32.05 29.55 -4.94
N LYS A 129 31.98 28.27 -5.35
CA LYS A 129 33.16 27.49 -5.76
C LYS A 129 33.92 28.10 -6.94
N ARG A 130 33.19 28.65 -7.91
CA ARG A 130 33.80 29.30 -9.10
C ARG A 130 34.42 30.65 -8.77
N GLN A 131 33.86 31.40 -7.81
CA GLN A 131 34.40 32.66 -7.35
C GLN A 131 35.62 32.47 -6.43
N GLY A 132 35.63 31.45 -5.56
CA GLY A 132 36.78 31.13 -4.72
C GLY A 132 38.02 30.65 -5.48
N LYS A 133 37.88 30.13 -6.68
CA LYS A 133 39.01 29.76 -7.56
C LYS A 133 39.65 30.95 -8.33
N LYS A 134 39.03 32.13 -8.34
CA LYS A 134 39.57 33.30 -9.02
C LYS A 134 40.49 34.16 -8.12
N ASN A 135 40.57 33.85 -6.82
CA ASN A 135 41.37 34.60 -5.83
C ASN A 135 42.61 33.83 -5.35
N THR A 136 43.02 32.79 -6.07
CA THR A 136 44.28 32.07 -5.91
C THR A 136 45.04 32.13 -7.23
#